data_fa5e337278234c6a061071c68b84dde7
#
_entry.id   fa5e337278234c6a061071c68b84dde7
#
_cell.length_a   1.000
_cell.length_b   1.000
_cell.length_c   1.000
_cell.angle_alpha   90.00
_cell.angle_beta   90.00
_cell.angle_gamma   90.00
#
_symmetry.space_group_name_H-M   'P 1'
#
loop_
_entity.id
_entity.type
_entity.pdbx_description
1 polymer ?
#
loop_
_entity_poly.entity_id
_entity_poly.type
_entity_poly.pdbx_seq_one_letter_code
_entity_poly.pdbx_strand_id
1 'polypeptide(L)' 'MKTCTKKELINLGFKEYQAKRIIRQAKLELVEQGFDLYAGSKIGRVPAWKVEKIIGFELTNEKQQII' A
#
# COMPACT_ATOMS: atom_id res chain seq x y z
N MET A 1 1.49 7.73 8.10
CA MET A 1 0.47 7.19 7.19
C MET A 1 0.07 5.81 7.68
N LYS A 2 -1.21 5.58 7.85
CA LYS A 2 -1.68 4.28 8.35
C LYS A 2 -2.15 3.37 7.22
N THR A 3 -2.74 3.95 6.19
CA THR A 3 -3.19 3.19 5.03
C THR A 3 -2.62 3.81 3.78
N CYS A 4 -2.63 3.03 2.71
CA CYS A 4 -2.09 3.46 1.44
C CYS A 4 -3.05 3.06 0.32
N THR A 5 -3.25 3.95 -0.63
CA THR A 5 -4.08 3.70 -1.79
C THR A 5 -3.23 3.77 -3.05
N LYS A 6 -3.83 3.32 -4.16
CA LYS A 6 -3.17 3.40 -5.45
C LYS A 6 -2.74 4.84 -5.77
N LYS A 7 -3.60 5.79 -5.44
CA LYS A 7 -3.32 7.19 -5.75
C LYS A 7 -2.07 7.68 -5.06
N GLU A 8 -1.89 7.28 -3.82
CA GLU A 8 -0.70 7.70 -3.07
C GLU A 8 0.57 7.11 -3.67
N LEU A 9 0.49 5.88 -4.15
CA LEU A 9 1.64 5.27 -4.81
C LEU A 9 1.98 5.99 -6.10
N ILE A 10 0.97 6.41 -6.85
CA ILE A 10 1.21 7.19 -8.06
C ILE A 10 1.88 8.51 -7.72
N ASN A 11 1.44 9.14 -6.63
CA ASN A 11 2.06 10.40 -6.19
C ASN A 11 3.52 10.22 -5.80
N LEU A 12 3.90 9.00 -5.40
CA LEU A 12 5.29 8.71 -5.06
C LEU A 12 6.16 8.45 -6.29
N GLY A 13 5.55 8.36 -7.46
CA GLY A 13 6.30 8.13 -8.67
C GLY A 13 6.07 6.80 -9.34
N PHE A 14 5.27 5.93 -8.75
CA PHE A 14 4.94 4.66 -9.40
C PHE A 14 3.96 4.90 -10.52
N LYS A 15 4.09 4.13 -11.60
CA LYS A 15 3.12 4.18 -12.67
C LYS A 15 1.83 3.50 -12.24
N GLU A 16 0.74 3.81 -12.92
CA GLU A 16 -0.56 3.30 -12.50
C GLU A 16 -0.58 1.78 -12.43
N TYR A 17 -0.04 1.11 -13.45
CA TYR A 17 -0.07 -0.36 -13.42
C TYR A 17 0.79 -0.91 -12.28
N GLN A 18 1.87 -0.23 -11.93
CA GLN A 18 2.71 -0.64 -10.81
C GLN A 18 1.96 -0.47 -9.50
N ALA A 19 1.28 0.66 -9.35
CA ALA A 19 0.51 0.92 -8.13
C ALA A 19 -0.60 -0.12 -7.97
N LYS A 20 -1.26 -0.48 -9.06
CA LYS A 20 -2.31 -1.50 -8.99
C LYS A 20 -1.75 -2.85 -8.56
N ARG A 21 -0.58 -3.21 -9.09
CA ARG A 21 0.04 -4.48 -8.72
C ARG A 21 0.43 -4.51 -7.25
N ILE A 22 0.97 -3.39 -6.75
CA ILE A 22 1.37 -3.31 -5.36
C ILE A 22 0.16 -3.49 -4.44
N ILE A 23 -0.92 -2.78 -4.73
CA ILE A 23 -2.12 -2.88 -3.92
C ILE A 23 -2.69 -4.30 -3.98
N ARG A 24 -2.73 -4.89 -5.16
CA ARG A 24 -3.23 -6.27 -5.31
C ARG A 24 -2.38 -7.25 -4.52
N GLN A 25 -1.07 -7.11 -4.62
CA GLN A 25 -0.16 -7.99 -3.90
C GLN A 25 -0.37 -7.86 -2.40
N ALA A 26 -0.51 -6.63 -1.91
CA ALA A 26 -0.74 -6.41 -0.50
C ALA A 26 -2.03 -7.08 -0.04
N LYS A 27 -3.09 -6.95 -0.82
CA LYS A 27 -4.37 -7.55 -0.47
C LYS A 27 -4.28 -9.06 -0.41
N LEU A 28 -3.63 -9.66 -1.40
CA LEU A 28 -3.48 -11.12 -1.41
C LEU A 28 -2.74 -11.62 -0.19
N GLU A 29 -1.63 -10.96 0.14
CA GLU A 29 -0.84 -11.38 1.29
C GLU A 29 -1.59 -11.20 2.59
N LEU A 30 -2.38 -10.12 2.69
CA LEU A 30 -3.16 -9.89 3.90
C LEU A 30 -4.23 -10.96 4.07
N VAL A 31 -4.89 -11.35 2.99
CA VAL A 31 -5.90 -12.41 3.07
C VAL A 31 -5.24 -13.72 3.50
N GLU A 32 -4.06 -14.01 2.96
CA GLU A 32 -3.35 -15.23 3.35
C GLU A 32 -2.97 -15.23 4.82
N GLN A 33 -2.78 -14.04 5.39
CA GLN A 33 -2.44 -13.91 6.80
C GLN A 33 -3.68 -13.88 7.70
N GLY A 34 -4.87 -14.00 7.12
CA GLY A 34 -6.09 -14.06 7.90
C GLY A 34 -6.90 -12.78 7.94
N PHE A 35 -6.48 -11.76 7.25
CA PHE A 35 -7.21 -10.48 7.22
C PHE A 35 -8.25 -10.52 6.11
N ASP A 36 -9.36 -11.20 6.37
CA ASP A 36 -10.37 -11.46 5.34
C ASP A 36 -11.03 -10.19 4.82
N LEU A 37 -10.92 -9.10 5.55
CA LEU A 37 -11.47 -7.83 5.09
C LEU A 37 -10.98 -7.46 3.69
N TYR A 38 -9.77 -7.84 3.37
CA TYR A 38 -9.16 -7.43 2.10
C TYR A 38 -9.48 -8.38 0.95
N ALA A 39 -10.31 -9.38 1.18
CA ALA A 39 -10.71 -10.29 0.11
C ALA A 39 -11.64 -9.62 -0.90
N GLY A 40 -12.36 -8.57 -0.48
CA GLY A 40 -13.29 -7.90 -1.35
C GLY A 40 -12.61 -6.98 -2.35
N SER A 41 -13.11 -6.94 -3.57
CA SER A 41 -12.51 -6.11 -4.61
C SER A 41 -12.79 -4.63 -4.41
N LYS A 42 -13.74 -4.29 -3.55
CA LYS A 42 -14.09 -2.89 -3.33
C LYS A 42 -13.18 -2.18 -2.35
N ILE A 43 -12.37 -2.92 -1.62
CA ILE A 43 -11.44 -2.31 -0.68
C ILE A 43 -10.26 -1.77 -1.48
N GLY A 44 -10.12 -0.46 -1.49
CA GLY A 44 -9.06 0.19 -2.27
C GLY A 44 -7.87 0.66 -1.46
N ARG A 45 -7.89 0.43 -0.16
CA ARG A 45 -6.77 0.83 0.68
C ARG A 45 -6.28 -0.36 1.49
N VAL A 46 -5.00 -0.36 1.78
CA VAL A 46 -4.36 -1.42 2.54
C VAL A 46 -3.49 -0.78 3.60
N PRO A 47 -3.11 -1.52 4.64
CA PRO A 47 -2.20 -0.96 5.64
C PRO A 47 -0.89 -0.51 5.01
N ALA A 48 -0.44 0.67 5.41
CA ALA A 48 0.80 1.21 4.84
C ALA A 48 1.99 0.31 5.16
N TRP A 49 2.01 -0.30 6.35
CA TRP A 49 3.13 -1.17 6.71
C TRP A 49 3.27 -2.35 5.74
N LYS A 50 2.15 -2.81 5.19
CA LYS A 50 2.22 -3.93 4.24
C LYS A 50 2.81 -3.47 2.91
N VAL A 51 2.39 -2.29 2.46
CA VAL A 51 2.94 -1.72 1.24
C VAL A 51 4.43 -1.45 1.41
N GLU A 52 4.82 -0.94 2.56
CA GLU A 52 6.23 -0.65 2.83
C GLU A 52 7.09 -1.91 2.70
N LYS A 53 6.57 -3.04 3.14
CA LYS A 53 7.32 -4.29 3.02
C LYS A 53 7.47 -4.73 1.57
N ILE A 54 6.50 -4.38 0.75
CA ILE A 54 6.54 -4.75 -0.67
C ILE A 54 7.47 -3.84 -1.44
N ILE A 55 7.39 -2.54 -1.20
CA ILE A 55 8.19 -1.58 -1.98
C ILE A 55 9.57 -1.34 -1.39
N GLY A 56 9.78 -1.68 -0.13
CA GLY A 56 11.11 -1.66 0.44
C GLY A 56 11.51 -0.36 1.13
N PHE A 57 10.62 0.60 1.26
CA PHE A 57 10.94 1.84 1.98
C PHE A 57 9.68 2.35 2.67
N GLU A 58 9.88 3.26 3.63
CA GLU A 58 8.79 3.75 4.45
C GLU A 58 7.93 4.77 3.73
N LEU A 59 6.64 4.71 4.03
CA LEU A 59 5.67 5.65 3.48
C LEU A 59 5.37 6.72 4.51
N THR A 60 6.38 7.43 4.92
CA THR A 60 6.18 8.56 5.82
C THR A 60 5.85 9.78 4.99
N ASN A 61 4.92 10.57 5.50
CA ASN A 61 4.52 11.75 4.75
C ASN A 61 4.95 13.03 5.44
N GLU A 62 5.75 12.91 6.43
CA GLU A 62 6.12 14.12 7.08
C GLU A 62 7.47 14.48 6.83
N LYS A 63 7.32 14.95 6.82
CA LYS A 63 8.28 15.17 6.72
C LYS A 63 9.25 15.01 7.58
N GLN A 64 9.24 14.43 7.76
CA GLN A 64 10.01 14.16 8.32
C GLN A 64 11.15 14.44 8.20
N GLN A 65 11.20 14.62 7.94
CA GLN A 65 12.13 14.80 7.85
C GLN A 65 12.80 15.56 8.15
N ILE A 66 12.86 15.78 8.55
CA ILE A 66 13.52 16.46 8.72
C ILE A 66 14.31 16.78 9.21
N ILE A 67 14.62 16.56 9.32
CA ILE A 67 15.43 16.86 9.72
C ILE A 67 15.97 17.24 10.09
#